data_e5fc833cf34d6c7d52ea93e6f9b62732
#
_entry.id   e5fc833cf34d6c7d52ea93e6f9b62732
#
_cell.length_a   1.000
_cell.length_b   1.000
_cell.length_c   1.000
_cell.angle_alpha   90.00
_cell.angle_beta   90.00
_cell.angle_gamma   90.00
#
_symmetry.space_group_name_H-M   'P 1'
#
loop_
_entity.id
_entity.type
_entity.pdbx_description
1 polymer ?
#
loop_
_entity_poly.entity_id
_entity_poly.type
_entity_poly.pdbx_seq_one_letter_code
_entity_poly.pdbx_strand_id
1 'polypeptide(L)'
;MSDAELRIDPLTGAHVVVTPWRQRRPNLPEGPCPFCPGGLEAPEPYDVRHIPNRWPALPDGRHEVVLHTPEHCSSFPDLGEERSARVVDLWSARTAALDSILV
;
A
#
# COMPACT_ATOMS: atom_id res chain seq x y z
N MET A 1 16.48 7.18 -4.69
CA MET A 1 16.14 8.31 -4.64
C MET A 1 14.91 8.72 -5.23
N SER A 2 14.06 9.21 -4.57
CA SER A 2 12.85 9.61 -5.13
C SER A 2 12.79 11.09 -5.27
N ASP A 3 12.49 11.54 -6.45
CA ASP A 3 12.30 12.95 -6.69
C ASP A 3 10.83 13.26 -6.63
N ALA A 4 10.17 12.82 -5.57
CA ALA A 4 8.76 13.09 -5.39
C ALA A 4 8.55 14.61 -5.24
N GLU A 5 7.59 15.12 -5.98
CA GLU A 5 7.29 16.54 -5.99
C GLU A 5 5.82 16.75 -5.67
N LEU A 6 5.52 17.68 -4.76
CA LEU A 6 4.16 18.04 -4.45
C LEU A 6 3.76 19.23 -5.27
N ARG A 7 2.67 19.09 -6.01
CA ARG A 7 2.10 20.17 -6.81
C ARG A 7 0.67 20.43 -6.39
N ILE A 8 0.14 21.57 -6.76
CA ILE A 8 -1.24 21.93 -6.47
C ILE A 8 -1.99 22.01 -7.79
N ASP A 9 -3.11 21.27 -7.84
CA ASP A 9 -4.00 21.32 -8.99
C ASP A 9 -4.61 22.72 -9.07
N PRO A 10 -4.39 23.46 -10.15
CA PRO A 10 -4.91 24.83 -10.24
C PRO A 10 -6.44 24.91 -10.32
N LEU A 11 -7.11 23.84 -10.69
CA LEU A 11 -8.57 23.83 -10.79
C LEU A 11 -9.24 23.50 -9.45
N THR A 12 -8.70 22.57 -8.69
CA THR A 12 -9.34 22.07 -7.47
C THR A 12 -8.65 22.49 -6.20
N GLY A 13 -7.39 22.93 -6.28
CA GLY A 13 -6.57 23.19 -5.10
C GLY A 13 -6.05 21.93 -4.42
N ALA A 14 -6.29 20.76 -4.99
CA ALA A 14 -5.84 19.52 -4.40
C ALA A 14 -4.33 19.37 -4.53
N HIS A 15 -3.73 18.71 -3.53
CA HIS A 15 -2.31 18.37 -3.60
C HIS A 15 -2.12 17.13 -4.45
N VAL A 16 -1.13 17.17 -5.33
CA VAL A 16 -0.82 16.07 -6.23
C VAL A 16 0.65 15.71 -6.05
N VAL A 17 0.91 14.42 -5.83
CA VAL A 17 2.28 13.91 -5.76
C VAL A 17 2.72 13.47 -7.14
N VAL A 18 3.80 14.06 -7.64
CA VAL A 18 4.35 13.71 -8.95
C VAL A 18 5.66 12.97 -8.74
N THR A 19 5.73 11.74 -9.23
CA THR A 19 6.90 10.88 -9.06
C THR A 19 7.23 10.20 -10.38
N PRO A 20 7.93 10.91 -11.28
CA PRO A 20 8.16 10.40 -12.64
C PRO A 20 8.89 9.06 -12.70
N TRP A 21 9.82 8.81 -11.75
CA TRP A 21 10.60 7.59 -11.76
C TRP A 21 9.75 6.32 -11.56
N ARG A 22 8.54 6.46 -11.00
CA ARG A 22 7.63 5.32 -10.80
C ARG A 22 7.08 4.77 -12.10
N GLN A 23 7.22 5.49 -13.21
CA GLN A 23 6.82 4.98 -14.51
C GLN A 23 7.62 3.74 -14.91
N ARG A 24 8.78 3.55 -14.30
CA ARG A 24 9.63 2.38 -14.58
C ARG A 24 9.26 1.16 -13.76
N ARG A 25 8.35 1.30 -12.80
CA ARG A 25 7.93 0.16 -12.01
C ARG A 25 7.13 -0.81 -12.88
N PRO A 26 7.29 -2.13 -12.69
CA PRO A 26 6.48 -3.09 -13.42
C PRO A 26 5.03 -3.02 -12.96
N ASN A 27 4.10 -3.05 -13.92
CA ASN A 27 2.69 -3.05 -13.60
C ASN A 27 2.23 -4.40 -13.06
N LEU A 28 2.72 -5.47 -13.69
CA LEU A 28 2.41 -6.83 -13.26
C LEU A 28 3.72 -7.61 -13.14
N PRO A 29 3.91 -8.29 -12.02
CA PRO A 29 5.09 -9.13 -11.87
C PRO A 29 4.98 -10.36 -12.75
N GLU A 30 6.12 -10.83 -13.22
CA GLU A 30 6.21 -12.12 -13.88
C GLU A 30 6.36 -13.18 -12.80
N GLY A 31 5.68 -14.33 -12.96
CA GLY A 31 5.78 -15.42 -12.03
C GLY A 31 4.79 -15.30 -10.87
N PRO A 32 5.11 -15.91 -9.71
CA PRO A 32 4.20 -15.91 -8.57
C PRO A 32 3.88 -14.52 -8.06
N CYS A 33 2.67 -14.38 -7.51
CA CYS A 33 2.25 -13.12 -6.92
C CYS A 33 3.15 -12.73 -5.75
N PRO A 34 3.75 -11.53 -5.77
CA PRO A 34 4.66 -11.12 -4.71
C PRO A 34 3.99 -10.90 -3.36
N PHE A 35 2.67 -10.71 -3.35
CA PHE A 35 1.93 -10.43 -2.12
C PHE A 35 1.28 -11.68 -1.51
N CYS A 36 1.30 -12.81 -2.21
CA CYS A 36 0.87 -14.06 -1.63
C CYS A 36 1.90 -14.55 -0.60
N PRO A 37 1.46 -15.26 0.46
CA PRO A 37 2.40 -15.79 1.44
C PRO A 37 3.50 -16.60 0.76
N GLY A 38 4.75 -16.31 1.12
CA GLY A 38 5.92 -16.90 0.48
C GLY A 38 6.42 -16.16 -0.74
N GLY A 39 5.70 -15.10 -1.17
CA GLY A 39 6.13 -14.29 -2.28
C GLY A 39 7.20 -13.28 -1.90
N LEU A 40 7.68 -12.54 -2.89
CA LEU A 40 8.80 -11.62 -2.72
C LEU A 40 8.53 -10.54 -1.67
N GLU A 41 7.32 -9.97 -1.67
CA GLU A 41 6.96 -8.90 -0.76
C GLU A 41 6.35 -9.41 0.56
N ALA A 42 5.96 -10.67 0.62
CA ALA A 42 5.35 -11.28 1.79
C ALA A 42 5.93 -12.67 2.02
N PRO A 43 7.23 -12.77 2.41
CA PRO A 43 7.89 -14.08 2.52
C PRO A 43 7.36 -14.97 3.65
N GLU A 44 6.65 -14.39 4.61
CA GLU A 44 6.12 -15.14 5.74
C GLU A 44 4.59 -15.21 5.70
N PRO A 45 3.98 -16.24 6.33
CA PRO A 45 2.52 -16.29 6.45
C PRO A 45 1.98 -15.08 7.20
N TYR A 46 0.80 -14.62 6.81
CA TYR A 46 0.14 -13.49 7.49
C TYR A 46 -1.38 -13.63 7.41
N ASP A 47 -2.07 -12.87 8.24
CA ASP A 47 -3.53 -12.73 8.20
C ASP A 47 -3.87 -11.36 7.58
N VAL A 48 -3.50 -10.28 8.25
CA VAL A 48 -3.47 -8.94 7.68
C VAL A 48 -2.09 -8.36 7.99
N ARG A 49 -1.55 -7.57 7.08
CA ARG A 49 -0.19 -7.09 7.24
C ARG A 49 0.03 -5.78 6.50
N HIS A 50 0.89 -4.94 7.02
CA HIS A 50 1.39 -3.80 6.28
C HIS A 50 2.85 -4.03 5.88
N ILE A 51 3.20 -3.57 4.71
CA ILE A 51 4.57 -3.64 4.20
C ILE A 51 4.93 -2.30 3.57
N PRO A 52 6.21 -1.93 3.55
CA PRO A 52 6.61 -0.74 2.82
C PRO A 52 6.38 -0.96 1.32
N ASN A 53 5.94 0.08 0.64
CA ASN A 53 5.81 0.01 -0.80
C ASN A 53 7.21 -0.04 -1.42
N ARG A 54 7.46 -1.06 -2.24
CA ARG A 54 8.75 -1.22 -2.90
C ARG A 54 9.06 -0.08 -3.88
N TRP A 55 8.00 0.54 -4.41
CA TRP A 55 8.12 1.64 -5.37
C TRP A 55 7.44 2.88 -4.81
N PRO A 56 7.97 3.45 -3.69
CA PRO A 56 7.25 4.49 -2.96
C PRO A 56 7.15 5.79 -3.74
N ALA A 57 6.00 6.44 -3.62
CA ALA A 57 5.79 7.77 -4.15
C ALA A 57 6.20 8.85 -3.16
N LEU A 58 6.25 8.52 -1.86
CA LEU A 58 6.63 9.45 -0.80
C LEU A 58 7.89 8.96 -0.11
N PRO A 59 8.75 9.88 0.37
CA PRO A 59 10.00 9.51 1.03
C PRO A 59 9.78 9.05 2.48
N ASP A 60 10.87 8.61 3.10
CA ASP A 60 10.95 8.36 4.54
C ASP A 60 9.99 7.26 5.03
N GLY A 61 9.73 6.27 4.18
CA GLY A 61 8.89 5.15 4.58
C GLY A 61 7.42 5.50 4.73
N ARG A 62 6.97 6.60 4.16
CA ARG A 62 5.59 7.08 4.32
C ARG A 62 4.62 6.51 3.28
N HIS A 63 5.03 5.50 2.54
CA HIS A 63 4.18 4.88 1.54
C HIS A 63 4.16 3.38 1.80
N GLU A 64 3.01 2.87 2.23
CA GLU A 64 2.85 1.47 2.61
C GLU A 64 1.73 0.81 1.83
N VAL A 65 1.80 -0.50 1.76
CA VAL A 65 0.74 -1.34 1.22
C VAL A 65 0.16 -2.16 2.35
N VAL A 66 -1.17 -2.21 2.45
CA VAL A 66 -1.85 -3.03 3.44
C VAL A 66 -2.44 -4.24 2.73
N LEU A 67 -2.04 -5.43 3.20
CA LEU A 67 -2.50 -6.70 2.66
C LEU A 67 -3.67 -7.18 3.49
N HIS A 68 -4.84 -7.28 2.86
CA HIS A 68 -6.09 -7.55 3.56
C HIS A 68 -6.32 -9.02 3.84
N THR A 69 -5.72 -9.90 3.05
CA THR A 69 -5.95 -11.33 3.15
C THR A 69 -4.80 -12.08 2.47
N PRO A 70 -4.44 -13.28 2.98
CA PRO A 70 -3.48 -14.12 2.27
C PRO A 70 -4.07 -14.79 1.03
N GLU A 71 -5.37 -14.72 0.83
CA GLU A 71 -6.02 -15.31 -0.33
C GLU A 71 -5.81 -14.44 -1.57
N HIS A 72 -5.30 -15.06 -2.64
CA HIS A 72 -4.98 -14.33 -3.86
C HIS A 72 -6.21 -13.75 -4.54
N CYS A 73 -7.26 -14.54 -4.65
CA CYS A 73 -8.49 -14.13 -5.31
C CYS A 73 -9.58 -13.85 -4.28
N SER A 74 -9.65 -12.61 -3.84
CA SER A 74 -10.62 -12.19 -2.83
C SER A 74 -10.92 -10.70 -3.00
N SER A 75 -12.02 -10.26 -2.40
CA SER A 75 -12.38 -8.86 -2.37
C SER A 75 -12.71 -8.48 -0.93
N PHE A 76 -12.82 -7.19 -0.64
CA PHE A 76 -13.11 -6.73 0.71
C PHE A 76 -14.39 -7.36 1.29
N PRO A 77 -15.51 -7.43 0.55
CA PRO A 77 -16.71 -8.09 1.08
C PRO A 77 -16.51 -9.56 1.44
N ASP A 78 -15.53 -10.24 0.84
CA ASP A 78 -15.29 -11.65 1.11
C ASP A 78 -14.50 -11.91 2.38
N LEU A 79 -13.97 -10.86 3.03
CA LEU A 79 -13.11 -11.01 4.19
C LEU A 79 -13.82 -11.52 5.45
N GLY A 80 -15.12 -11.23 5.58
CA GLY A 80 -15.88 -11.51 6.79
C GLY A 80 -15.66 -10.42 7.84
N GLU A 81 -16.52 -10.44 8.88
CA GLU A 81 -16.51 -9.40 9.90
C GLU A 81 -15.20 -9.28 10.66
N GLU A 82 -14.66 -10.41 11.10
CA GLU A 82 -13.45 -10.39 11.93
C GLU A 82 -12.25 -9.85 11.18
N ARG A 83 -12.04 -10.31 9.95
CA ARG A 83 -10.89 -9.85 9.18
C ARG A 83 -11.05 -8.41 8.74
N SER A 84 -12.26 -8.01 8.36
CA SER A 84 -12.55 -6.61 8.02
C SER A 84 -12.23 -5.69 9.20
N ALA A 85 -12.60 -6.09 10.41
CA ALA A 85 -12.29 -5.32 11.61
C ALA A 85 -10.78 -5.21 11.81
N ARG A 86 -10.05 -6.30 11.60
CA ARG A 86 -8.58 -6.27 11.72
C ARG A 86 -7.93 -5.36 10.69
N VAL A 87 -8.47 -5.33 9.47
CA VAL A 87 -7.96 -4.42 8.44
C VAL A 87 -8.18 -2.97 8.85
N VAL A 88 -9.37 -2.63 9.35
CA VAL A 88 -9.66 -1.27 9.81
C VAL A 88 -8.78 -0.89 10.99
N ASP A 89 -8.57 -1.81 11.93
CA ASP A 89 -7.67 -1.57 13.07
C ASP A 89 -6.24 -1.31 12.59
N LEU A 90 -5.78 -2.08 11.60
CA LEU A 90 -4.46 -1.89 11.04
C LEU A 90 -4.34 -0.54 10.33
N TRP A 91 -5.35 -0.13 9.57
CA TRP A 91 -5.37 1.20 8.95
C TRP A 91 -5.26 2.30 10.00
N SER A 92 -6.01 2.18 11.09
CA SER A 92 -5.98 3.17 12.18
C SER A 92 -4.60 3.23 12.82
N ALA A 93 -4.01 2.07 13.10
CA ALA A 93 -2.69 2.00 13.72
C ALA A 93 -1.62 2.60 12.79
N ARG A 94 -1.68 2.30 11.50
CA ARG A 94 -0.69 2.83 10.57
C ARG A 94 -0.86 4.32 10.31
N THR A 95 -2.09 4.79 10.26
CA THR A 95 -2.36 6.23 10.13
C THR A 95 -1.75 6.99 11.30
N ALA A 96 -1.94 6.48 12.52
CA ALA A 96 -1.35 7.09 13.71
C ALA A 96 0.18 7.02 13.69
N ALA A 97 0.74 5.87 13.30
CA ALA A 97 2.20 5.68 13.27
C ALA A 97 2.88 6.58 12.25
N LEU A 98 2.24 6.82 11.12
CA LEU A 98 2.79 7.68 10.08
C LEU A 98 2.45 9.16 10.28
N ASP A 99 1.65 9.47 11.28
CA ASP A 99 1.19 10.83 11.56
C ASP A 99 0.61 11.45 10.29
N SER A 100 -0.34 10.76 9.69
CA SER A 100 -0.84 11.08 8.36
C SER A 100 -2.35 10.87 8.31
N ILE A 101 -2.95 11.41 7.27
CA ILE A 101 -4.35 11.20 6.97
C ILE A 101 -4.44 10.15 5.86
N LEU A 102 -5.29 9.18 6.07
CA LEU A 102 -5.54 8.16 5.05
C LEU A 102 -6.33 8.74 3.90
N VAL A 103 -5.90 8.50 2.70
CA VAL A 103 -6.56 8.97 1.49
C VAL A 103 -6.89 7.82 0.56
#